data_192e5784b546acd10f81254a648ff94d
#
_entry.id   192e5784b546acd10f81254a648ff94d
#
_cell.length_a   1.000
_cell.length_b   1.000
_cell.length_c   1.000
_cell.angle_alpha   90.00
_cell.angle_beta   90.00
_cell.angle_gamma   90.00
#
_symmetry.space_group_name_H-M   'P 1'
#
loop_
_entity.id
_entity.type
_entity.pdbx_description
1 polymer ?
#
loop_
_entity_poly.entity_id
_entity_poly.type
_entity_poly.pdbx_seq_one_letter_code
_entity_poly.pdbx_strand_id
1 'polypeptide(L)'
;MSLVLAVYGKGGIGKSTTSANISAALALKGAKVLQIGCDPKHDSTFPITGKLQKTVIEALEEVDFHHEELTAEDIIETGFAGIDCLEAGGPPAGSGCGGYVVGESVTLLQELGLYDKYDVILFDVLGDVVCGGFSAPLNYADYAIIIATNDFDSIFAANRLCMAIQQKSVRYKVKLAGIVANRVDYTTGGGTNMLDQFAEKVGTRLLAKVPYHELIRKSRFAGKTMFAMDDTPEKAECLVPYNEIADFLIQENPVAAVPVPIGDREIFAMVGGWQ
;
A
#
# COMPACT_ATOMS: atom_id res chain seq x y z
N MET A 1 -14.59 -3.05 -14.37
CA MET A 1 -14.00 -1.80 -13.81
C MET A 1 -13.10 -2.23 -12.68
N SER A 2 -11.83 -1.94 -12.75
CA SER A 2 -10.81 -2.37 -11.79
C SER A 2 -11.02 -1.68 -10.45
N LEU A 3 -10.85 -2.42 -9.35
CA LEU A 3 -10.72 -1.84 -8.00
C LEU A 3 -9.31 -1.28 -7.84
N VAL A 4 -9.19 0.01 -7.60
CA VAL A 4 -7.89 0.67 -7.43
C VAL A 4 -7.65 1.03 -5.97
N LEU A 5 -6.56 0.52 -5.41
CA LEU A 5 -6.17 0.68 -4.01
C LEU A 5 -4.89 1.49 -3.89
N ALA A 6 -4.79 2.36 -2.90
CA ALA A 6 -3.55 3.05 -2.55
C ALA A 6 -3.19 2.77 -1.08
N VAL A 7 -2.05 2.15 -0.83
CA VAL A 7 -1.57 1.78 0.51
C VAL A 7 -0.54 2.79 0.98
N TYR A 8 -0.83 3.41 2.10
CA TYR A 8 -0.03 4.46 2.73
C TYR A 8 0.40 4.09 4.15
N GLY A 9 1.31 4.86 4.71
CA GLY A 9 1.75 4.76 6.10
C GLY A 9 3.19 5.22 6.26
N LYS A 10 3.65 5.43 7.49
CA LYS A 10 5.00 5.88 7.83
C LYS A 10 6.09 4.97 7.23
N GLY A 11 7.27 5.52 6.93
CA GLY A 11 8.42 4.74 6.46
C GLY A 11 8.83 3.64 7.44
N GLY A 12 9.22 2.48 6.90
CA GLY A 12 9.77 1.39 7.70
C GLY A 12 8.78 0.57 8.52
N ILE A 13 7.48 0.88 8.55
CA ILE A 13 6.49 0.14 9.38
C ILE A 13 5.98 -1.16 8.74
N GLY A 14 6.41 -1.50 7.51
CA GLY A 14 6.05 -2.74 6.83
C GLY A 14 4.96 -2.61 5.77
N LYS A 15 4.77 -1.42 5.19
CA LYS A 15 3.81 -1.19 4.08
C LYS A 15 3.98 -2.21 2.95
N SER A 16 5.15 -2.25 2.33
CA SER A 16 5.41 -3.12 1.18
C SER A 16 5.25 -4.60 1.49
N THR A 17 5.61 -5.03 2.71
CA THR A 17 5.32 -6.38 3.18
C THR A 17 3.81 -6.63 3.26
N THR A 18 3.05 -5.69 3.80
CA THR A 18 1.59 -5.79 3.93
C THR A 18 0.93 -5.73 2.55
N SER A 19 1.36 -4.81 1.67
CA SER A 19 0.88 -4.68 0.29
C SER A 19 1.05 -5.99 -0.50
N ALA A 20 2.25 -6.58 -0.48
CA ALA A 20 2.53 -7.84 -1.16
C ALA A 20 1.67 -9.01 -0.62
N ASN A 21 1.39 -9.04 0.67
CA ASN A 21 0.52 -10.07 1.24
C ASN A 21 -0.97 -9.82 0.96
N ILE A 22 -1.42 -8.57 0.88
CA ILE A 22 -2.78 -8.24 0.42
C ILE A 22 -2.95 -8.68 -1.04
N SER A 23 -1.98 -8.34 -1.91
CA SER A 23 -1.98 -8.77 -3.32
C SER A 23 -2.02 -10.30 -3.45
N ALA A 24 -1.21 -11.01 -2.63
CA ALA A 24 -1.21 -12.46 -2.62
C ALA A 24 -2.56 -13.06 -2.16
N ALA A 25 -3.16 -12.50 -1.11
CA ALA A 25 -4.47 -12.94 -0.63
C ALA A 25 -5.56 -12.75 -1.70
N LEU A 26 -5.57 -11.61 -2.39
CA LEU A 26 -6.51 -11.29 -3.46
C LEU A 26 -6.32 -12.24 -4.67
N ALA A 27 -5.07 -12.45 -5.10
CA ALA A 27 -4.77 -13.35 -6.21
C ALA A 27 -5.18 -14.81 -5.94
N LEU A 28 -4.93 -15.30 -4.72
CA LEU A 28 -5.35 -16.64 -4.30
C LEU A 28 -6.88 -16.80 -4.19
N LYS A 29 -7.62 -15.70 -4.10
CA LYS A 29 -9.08 -15.67 -4.21
C LYS A 29 -9.60 -15.52 -5.65
N GLY A 30 -8.69 -15.55 -6.64
CA GLY A 30 -9.00 -15.55 -8.06
C GLY A 30 -8.99 -14.19 -8.75
N ALA A 31 -8.64 -13.10 -8.04
CA ALA A 31 -8.53 -11.80 -8.66
C ALA A 31 -7.26 -11.69 -9.51
N LYS A 32 -7.33 -11.04 -10.68
CA LYS A 32 -6.16 -10.60 -11.45
C LYS A 32 -5.61 -9.33 -10.83
N VAL A 33 -4.43 -9.41 -10.23
CA VAL A 33 -3.83 -8.32 -9.45
C VAL A 33 -2.62 -7.75 -10.17
N LEU A 34 -2.55 -6.41 -10.23
CA LEU A 34 -1.34 -5.65 -10.54
C LEU A 34 -0.88 -4.92 -9.26
N GLN A 35 0.34 -5.17 -8.81
CA GLN A 35 0.97 -4.35 -7.76
C GLN A 35 1.96 -3.37 -8.37
N ILE A 36 1.80 -2.08 -8.03
CA ILE A 36 2.67 -0.99 -8.48
C ILE A 36 3.45 -0.45 -7.28
N GLY A 37 4.77 -0.63 -7.30
CA GLY A 37 5.68 -0.02 -6.34
C GLY A 37 5.98 1.43 -6.72
N CYS A 38 5.72 2.36 -5.80
CA CYS A 38 5.92 3.81 -6.00
C CYS A 38 7.09 4.38 -5.18
N ASP A 39 7.96 3.52 -4.64
CA ASP A 39 9.14 3.94 -3.87
C ASP A 39 10.38 3.93 -4.79
N PRO A 40 11.21 4.99 -4.81
CA PRO A 40 12.49 5.00 -5.53
C PRO A 40 13.42 3.84 -5.22
N LYS A 41 13.24 3.15 -4.08
CA LYS A 41 13.99 1.94 -3.74
C LYS A 41 13.59 0.71 -4.57
N HIS A 42 12.47 0.78 -5.30
CA HIS A 42 11.93 -0.27 -6.18
C HIS A 42 11.98 -1.69 -5.57
N ASP A 43 11.60 -1.81 -4.29
CA ASP A 43 11.61 -3.07 -3.54
C ASP A 43 10.23 -3.54 -3.08
N SER A 44 9.17 -2.89 -3.56
CA SER A 44 7.79 -3.19 -3.19
C SER A 44 7.38 -4.60 -3.63
N THR A 45 7.73 -4.95 -4.86
CA THR A 45 7.33 -6.20 -5.52
C THR A 45 8.29 -7.36 -5.26
N PHE A 46 9.43 -7.10 -4.62
CA PHE A 46 10.43 -8.11 -4.28
C PHE A 46 9.87 -9.36 -3.56
N PRO A 47 8.90 -9.27 -2.61
CA PRO A 47 8.32 -10.48 -1.99
C PRO A 47 7.44 -11.30 -2.94
N ILE A 48 7.01 -10.74 -4.05
CA ILE A 48 6.15 -11.40 -5.03
C ILE A 48 7.00 -12.06 -6.12
N THR A 49 8.02 -11.34 -6.61
CA THR A 49 8.88 -11.77 -7.73
C THR A 49 10.12 -12.54 -7.29
N GLY A 50 10.54 -12.38 -6.03
CA GLY A 50 11.79 -12.94 -5.51
C GLY A 50 13.06 -12.26 -6.02
N LYS A 51 12.93 -11.19 -6.80
CA LYS A 51 14.05 -10.44 -7.39
C LYS A 51 13.74 -8.94 -7.45
N LEU A 52 14.75 -8.11 -7.58
CA LEU A 52 14.56 -6.71 -7.96
C LEU A 52 14.33 -6.66 -9.47
N GLN A 53 13.30 -5.94 -9.89
CA GLN A 53 12.96 -5.79 -11.31
C GLN A 53 13.38 -4.40 -11.83
N LYS A 54 13.46 -4.28 -13.14
CA LYS A 54 13.66 -2.99 -13.82
C LYS A 54 12.48 -2.07 -13.52
N THR A 55 12.76 -0.80 -13.33
CA THR A 55 11.74 0.22 -13.12
C THR A 55 11.24 0.80 -14.44
N VAL A 56 10.06 1.41 -14.42
CA VAL A 56 9.50 2.12 -15.59
C VAL A 56 10.45 3.24 -16.04
N ILE A 57 11.06 3.96 -15.10
CA ILE A 57 12.03 5.01 -15.46
C ILE A 57 13.26 4.44 -16.16
N GLU A 58 13.83 3.35 -15.66
CA GLU A 58 14.97 2.69 -16.33
C GLU A 58 14.59 2.19 -17.73
N ALA A 59 13.39 1.64 -17.91
CA ALA A 59 12.91 1.22 -19.22
C ALA A 59 12.72 2.42 -20.17
N LEU A 60 12.18 3.54 -19.68
CA LEU A 60 12.02 4.76 -20.48
C LEU A 60 13.36 5.39 -20.85
N GLU A 61 14.34 5.39 -19.95
CA GLU A 61 15.71 5.89 -20.24
C GLU A 61 16.40 5.08 -21.33
N GLU A 62 16.17 3.77 -21.41
CA GLU A 62 16.75 2.91 -22.47
C GLU A 62 16.23 3.22 -23.87
N VAL A 63 15.02 3.78 -23.99
CA VAL A 63 14.40 4.19 -25.26
C VAL A 63 14.32 5.71 -25.42
N ASP A 64 15.20 6.45 -24.75
CA ASP A 64 15.25 7.94 -24.81
C ASP A 64 13.86 8.58 -24.58
N PHE A 65 13.03 7.99 -23.66
CA PHE A 65 11.66 8.39 -23.34
C PHE A 65 10.66 8.27 -24.50
N HIS A 66 10.94 7.42 -25.49
CA HIS A 66 9.99 7.08 -26.55
C HIS A 66 9.03 5.98 -26.09
N HIS A 67 7.90 6.38 -25.49
CA HIS A 67 6.90 5.47 -24.90
C HIS A 67 6.40 4.41 -25.88
N GLU A 68 6.28 4.77 -27.17
CA GLU A 68 5.82 3.92 -28.25
C GLU A 68 6.72 2.73 -28.55
N GLU A 69 7.96 2.73 -28.06
CA GLU A 69 8.91 1.63 -28.22
C GLU A 69 8.81 0.60 -27.10
N LEU A 70 8.12 0.92 -25.99
CA LEU A 70 7.96 0.01 -24.85
C LEU A 70 6.79 -0.95 -25.04
N THR A 71 7.00 -2.16 -24.56
CA THR A 71 5.98 -3.22 -24.47
C THR A 71 5.65 -3.58 -23.04
N ALA A 72 4.63 -4.40 -22.83
CA ALA A 72 4.28 -4.88 -21.50
C ALA A 72 5.43 -5.67 -20.84
N GLU A 73 6.20 -6.43 -21.64
CA GLU A 73 7.29 -7.28 -21.17
C GLU A 73 8.49 -6.46 -20.66
N ASP A 74 8.61 -5.18 -21.05
CA ASP A 74 9.70 -4.31 -20.60
C ASP A 74 9.48 -3.77 -19.17
N ILE A 75 8.21 -3.72 -18.72
CA ILE A 75 7.82 -3.06 -17.47
C ILE A 75 7.06 -3.94 -16.49
N ILE A 76 6.53 -5.10 -16.93
CA ILE A 76 5.74 -6.00 -16.09
C ILE A 76 6.50 -7.31 -15.88
N GLU A 77 6.57 -7.71 -14.63
CA GLU A 77 7.08 -9.00 -14.19
C GLU A 77 5.98 -9.78 -13.46
N THR A 78 5.72 -11.00 -13.88
CA THR A 78 4.73 -11.87 -13.20
C THR A 78 5.41 -12.68 -12.09
N GLY A 79 4.86 -12.65 -10.89
CA GLY A 79 5.40 -13.33 -9.72
C GLY A 79 4.43 -14.34 -9.10
N PHE A 80 4.52 -14.50 -7.77
CA PHE A 80 3.72 -15.45 -7.00
C PHE A 80 2.22 -15.35 -7.31
N ALA A 81 1.57 -16.50 -7.47
CA ALA A 81 0.14 -16.64 -7.74
C ALA A 81 -0.36 -15.88 -8.99
N GLY A 82 0.53 -15.58 -9.96
CA GLY A 82 0.17 -14.87 -11.17
C GLY A 82 -0.05 -13.36 -10.98
N ILE A 83 0.48 -12.80 -9.90
CA ILE A 83 0.43 -11.36 -9.66
C ILE A 83 1.41 -10.68 -10.62
N ASP A 84 0.90 -9.73 -11.38
CA ASP A 84 1.72 -8.85 -12.18
C ASP A 84 2.27 -7.69 -11.34
N CYS A 85 3.52 -7.36 -11.56
CA CYS A 85 4.31 -6.44 -10.76
C CYS A 85 4.94 -5.37 -11.65
N LEU A 86 4.85 -4.12 -11.20
CA LEU A 86 5.50 -2.98 -11.82
C LEU A 86 6.19 -2.15 -10.74
N GLU A 87 7.42 -1.74 -10.96
CA GLU A 87 8.11 -0.76 -10.14
C GLU A 87 8.23 0.56 -10.92
N ALA A 88 7.59 1.60 -10.42
CA ALA A 88 7.66 2.91 -11.07
C ALA A 88 9.09 3.48 -11.05
N GLY A 89 9.81 3.25 -9.95
CA GLY A 89 11.13 3.82 -9.73
C GLY A 89 11.05 5.25 -9.18
N GLY A 90 12.14 5.95 -9.26
CA GLY A 90 12.26 7.35 -8.84
C GLY A 90 13.02 8.18 -9.86
N PRO A 91 12.73 9.47 -9.95
CA PRO A 91 13.51 10.35 -10.81
C PRO A 91 14.97 10.38 -10.34
N PRO A 92 15.93 10.59 -11.24
CA PRO A 92 17.32 10.80 -10.86
C PRO A 92 17.45 11.90 -9.81
N ALA A 93 18.44 11.80 -8.93
CA ALA A 93 18.63 12.74 -7.84
C ALA A 93 18.68 14.19 -8.34
N GLY A 94 17.77 15.03 -7.86
CA GLY A 94 17.67 16.45 -8.26
C GLY A 94 16.85 16.73 -9.53
N SER A 95 16.24 15.72 -10.18
CA SER A 95 15.59 15.90 -11.49
C SER A 95 14.06 15.84 -11.47
N GLY A 96 13.40 15.90 -10.31
CA GLY A 96 11.94 15.96 -10.30
C GLY A 96 11.27 15.39 -9.06
N CYS A 97 9.97 15.16 -9.14
CA CYS A 97 9.14 14.62 -8.07
C CYS A 97 8.68 13.20 -8.41
N GLY A 98 8.76 12.27 -7.45
CA GLY A 98 8.29 10.88 -7.62
C GLY A 98 6.84 10.73 -8.10
N GLY A 99 6.00 11.74 -7.90
CA GLY A 99 4.64 11.72 -8.41
C GLY A 99 4.51 11.84 -9.91
N TYR A 100 5.49 12.44 -10.57
CA TYR A 100 5.56 12.43 -12.04
C TYR A 100 5.71 10.98 -12.53
N VAL A 101 6.62 10.22 -11.92
CA VAL A 101 6.89 8.83 -12.31
C VAL A 101 5.67 7.93 -12.16
N VAL A 102 4.90 8.10 -11.09
CA VAL A 102 3.63 7.39 -10.92
C VAL A 102 2.63 7.73 -12.02
N GLY A 103 2.53 9.03 -12.38
CA GLY A 103 1.70 9.49 -13.49
C GLY A 103 2.11 8.84 -14.81
N GLU A 104 3.39 8.86 -15.15
CA GLU A 104 3.95 8.22 -16.35
C GLU A 104 3.66 6.71 -16.38
N SER A 105 3.85 6.02 -15.24
CA SER A 105 3.55 4.59 -15.13
C SER A 105 2.07 4.28 -15.43
N VAL A 106 1.14 5.10 -14.94
CA VAL A 106 -0.29 4.92 -15.21
C VAL A 106 -0.61 5.23 -16.67
N THR A 107 -0.03 6.31 -17.23
CA THR A 107 -0.21 6.69 -18.64
C THR A 107 0.26 5.55 -19.55
N LEU A 108 1.46 5.00 -19.31
CA LEU A 108 2.01 3.90 -20.08
C LEU A 108 1.13 2.63 -19.99
N LEU A 109 0.64 2.30 -18.79
CA LEU A 109 -0.30 1.18 -18.63
C LEU A 109 -1.60 1.38 -19.42
N GLN A 110 -2.11 2.62 -19.51
CA GLN A 110 -3.29 2.95 -20.30
C GLN A 110 -3.02 2.88 -21.80
N GLU A 111 -1.91 3.42 -22.27
CA GLU A 111 -1.48 3.38 -23.67
C GLU A 111 -1.26 1.96 -24.18
N LEU A 112 -0.69 1.10 -23.36
CA LEU A 112 -0.53 -0.34 -23.64
C LEU A 112 -1.84 -1.14 -23.48
N GLY A 113 -2.94 -0.52 -23.09
CA GLY A 113 -4.24 -1.16 -22.87
C GLY A 113 -4.20 -2.21 -21.74
N LEU A 114 -3.33 -2.05 -20.76
CA LEU A 114 -3.13 -2.97 -19.65
C LEU A 114 -3.97 -2.63 -18.43
N TYR A 115 -4.26 -1.34 -18.22
CA TYR A 115 -4.92 -0.85 -17.00
C TYR A 115 -6.25 -1.55 -16.72
N ASP A 116 -7.06 -1.79 -17.74
CA ASP A 116 -8.38 -2.42 -17.60
C ASP A 116 -8.35 -3.96 -17.60
N LYS A 117 -7.16 -4.58 -17.67
CA LYS A 117 -7.03 -6.04 -17.67
C LYS A 117 -7.05 -6.67 -16.28
N TYR A 118 -6.91 -5.85 -15.24
CA TYR A 118 -6.83 -6.28 -13.84
C TYR A 118 -8.15 -6.07 -13.10
N ASP A 119 -8.47 -6.99 -12.20
CA ASP A 119 -9.58 -6.84 -11.27
C ASP A 119 -9.19 -5.89 -10.13
N VAL A 120 -7.91 -5.93 -9.73
CA VAL A 120 -7.35 -5.08 -8.67
C VAL A 120 -6.02 -4.48 -9.09
N ILE A 121 -5.87 -3.17 -8.92
CA ILE A 121 -4.59 -2.46 -9.02
C ILE A 121 -4.24 -1.90 -7.64
N LEU A 122 -3.08 -2.29 -7.10
CA LEU A 122 -2.62 -1.87 -5.79
C LEU A 122 -1.36 -1.01 -5.91
N PHE A 123 -1.45 0.26 -5.52
CA PHE A 123 -0.31 1.15 -5.36
C PHE A 123 0.30 1.02 -3.97
N ASP A 124 1.55 0.55 -3.87
CA ASP A 124 2.34 0.61 -2.64
C ASP A 124 3.11 1.92 -2.60
N VAL A 125 2.61 2.88 -1.84
CA VAL A 125 3.06 4.27 -1.91
C VAL A 125 4.13 4.57 -0.86
N LEU A 126 5.16 5.33 -1.25
CA LEU A 126 6.18 5.81 -0.34
C LEU A 126 5.57 6.70 0.78
N GLY A 127 6.00 6.54 1.93
CA GLY A 127 5.81 6.85 3.26
C GLY A 127 5.27 8.07 3.90
N ASP A 128 6.12 8.99 4.36
CA ASP A 128 5.84 9.77 5.57
C ASP A 128 5.11 11.10 5.35
N VAL A 129 5.18 11.66 4.16
CA VAL A 129 4.64 12.98 3.87
C VAL A 129 3.91 12.98 2.54
N VAL A 130 2.68 13.41 2.56
CA VAL A 130 1.91 13.59 1.33
C VAL A 130 2.31 14.91 0.67
N CYS A 131 3.48 14.92 0.03
CA CYS A 131 3.80 15.98 -0.93
C CYS A 131 2.93 15.81 -2.19
N GLY A 132 2.88 16.83 -3.03
CA GLY A 132 2.07 16.79 -4.26
C GLY A 132 2.28 15.54 -5.10
N GLY A 133 3.53 15.01 -5.15
CA GLY A 133 3.87 13.82 -5.89
C GLY A 133 3.33 12.52 -5.30
N PHE A 134 3.51 12.32 -4.01
CA PHE A 134 3.04 11.09 -3.34
C PHE A 134 1.52 11.05 -3.13
N SER A 135 0.82 12.14 -3.42
CA SER A 135 -0.63 12.16 -3.50
C SER A 135 -1.17 11.73 -4.88
N ALA A 136 -0.31 11.52 -5.88
CA ALA A 136 -0.74 11.13 -7.22
C ALA A 136 -1.57 9.83 -7.25
N PRO A 137 -1.20 8.73 -6.55
CA PRO A 137 -2.02 7.52 -6.51
C PRO A 137 -3.45 7.76 -6.01
N LEU A 138 -3.69 8.75 -5.12
CA LEU A 138 -5.03 9.09 -4.65
C LEU A 138 -5.94 9.64 -5.76
N ASN A 139 -5.37 10.13 -6.87
CA ASN A 139 -6.16 10.60 -8.00
C ASN A 139 -6.82 9.44 -8.77
N TYR A 140 -6.25 8.25 -8.68
CA TYR A 140 -6.70 7.06 -9.39
C TYR A 140 -7.46 6.09 -8.47
N ALA A 141 -7.17 6.12 -7.16
CA ALA A 141 -7.69 5.15 -6.20
C ALA A 141 -9.19 5.29 -5.93
N ASP A 142 -9.87 4.15 -5.79
CA ASP A 142 -11.18 4.04 -5.18
C ASP A 142 -11.08 4.10 -3.67
N TYR A 143 -10.10 3.37 -3.13
CA TYR A 143 -9.87 3.29 -1.70
C TYR A 143 -8.40 3.50 -1.33
N ALA A 144 -8.20 4.21 -0.22
CA ALA A 144 -6.92 4.25 0.48
C ALA A 144 -6.96 3.33 1.70
N ILE A 145 -5.84 2.68 2.00
CA ILE A 145 -5.60 1.91 3.22
C ILE A 145 -4.40 2.55 3.92
N ILE A 146 -4.52 2.80 5.21
CA ILE A 146 -3.42 3.32 6.02
C ILE A 146 -2.85 2.20 6.88
N ILE A 147 -1.56 1.89 6.71
CA ILE A 147 -0.83 1.00 7.59
C ILE A 147 -0.25 1.85 8.73
N ALA A 148 -0.52 1.45 9.96
CA ALA A 148 -0.05 2.18 11.14
C ALA A 148 0.38 1.24 12.27
N THR A 149 1.32 1.68 13.10
CA THR A 149 1.72 1.04 14.36
C THR A 149 1.16 1.83 15.54
N ASN A 150 1.03 1.18 16.69
CA ASN A 150 0.42 1.78 17.88
C ASN A 150 1.41 2.70 18.64
N ASP A 151 2.01 3.65 17.91
CA ASP A 151 2.94 4.66 18.44
C ASP A 151 2.60 6.06 17.93
N PHE A 152 3.11 7.07 18.64
CA PHE A 152 2.83 8.48 18.37
C PHE A 152 3.12 8.87 16.91
N ASP A 153 4.34 8.61 16.43
CA ASP A 153 4.78 9.07 15.12
C ASP A 153 3.95 8.46 13.99
N SER A 154 3.56 7.19 14.15
CA SER A 154 2.75 6.50 13.17
C SER A 154 1.32 7.03 13.13
N ILE A 155 0.72 7.30 14.29
CA ILE A 155 -0.61 7.88 14.40
C ILE A 155 -0.62 9.31 13.86
N PHE A 156 0.42 10.10 14.16
CA PHE A 156 0.56 11.45 13.64
C PHE A 156 0.65 11.46 12.11
N ALA A 157 1.47 10.57 11.54
CA ALA A 157 1.57 10.38 10.09
C ALA A 157 0.22 9.93 9.49
N ALA A 158 -0.48 8.99 10.14
CA ALA A 158 -1.81 8.54 9.71
C ALA A 158 -2.82 9.69 9.66
N ASN A 159 -2.78 10.62 10.61
CA ASN A 159 -3.66 11.80 10.57
C ASN A 159 -3.34 12.72 9.39
N ARG A 160 -2.05 12.92 9.06
CA ARG A 160 -1.65 13.68 7.85
C ARG A 160 -2.14 13.00 6.57
N LEU A 161 -2.14 11.68 6.52
CA LEU A 161 -2.72 10.91 5.42
C LEU A 161 -4.24 11.09 5.36
N CYS A 162 -4.94 11.08 6.49
CA CYS A 162 -6.37 11.39 6.53
C CYS A 162 -6.68 12.79 5.98
N MET A 163 -5.87 13.80 6.30
CA MET A 163 -6.00 15.15 5.72
C MET A 163 -5.87 15.13 4.20
N ALA A 164 -4.87 14.41 3.68
CA ALA A 164 -4.67 14.31 2.24
C ALA A 164 -5.82 13.58 1.52
N ILE A 165 -6.30 12.47 2.09
CA ILE A 165 -7.46 11.73 1.55
C ILE A 165 -8.69 12.64 1.56
N GLN A 166 -8.96 13.35 2.65
CA GLN A 166 -10.08 14.30 2.73
C GLN A 166 -9.98 15.39 1.65
N GLN A 167 -8.81 15.98 1.46
CA GLN A 167 -8.59 17.00 0.43
C GLN A 167 -8.80 16.45 -0.99
N LYS A 168 -8.30 15.24 -1.25
CA LYS A 168 -8.43 14.59 -2.56
C LYS A 168 -9.87 14.15 -2.84
N SER A 169 -10.61 13.70 -1.84
CA SER A 169 -12.01 13.25 -1.98
C SER A 169 -12.97 14.35 -2.50
N VAL A 170 -12.57 15.61 -2.43
CA VAL A 170 -13.33 16.73 -3.01
C VAL A 170 -13.40 16.67 -4.54
N ARG A 171 -12.35 16.12 -5.18
CA ARG A 171 -12.22 16.07 -6.65
C ARG A 171 -12.17 14.66 -7.21
N TYR A 172 -11.82 13.69 -6.41
CA TYR A 172 -11.60 12.30 -6.80
C TYR A 172 -12.49 11.39 -5.96
N LYS A 173 -12.72 10.16 -6.44
CA LYS A 173 -13.61 9.19 -5.80
C LYS A 173 -13.05 8.55 -4.52
N VAL A 174 -11.79 8.80 -4.19
CA VAL A 174 -11.06 8.13 -3.12
C VAL A 174 -11.72 8.29 -1.76
N LYS A 175 -11.82 7.17 -1.03
CA LYS A 175 -12.28 7.10 0.36
C LYS A 175 -11.27 6.29 1.18
N LEU A 176 -11.27 6.48 2.50
CA LEU A 176 -10.51 5.64 3.40
C LEU A 176 -11.29 4.34 3.68
N ALA A 177 -10.75 3.21 3.25
CA ALA A 177 -11.29 1.89 3.56
C ALA A 177 -11.12 1.55 5.05
N GLY A 178 -9.97 1.91 5.62
CA GLY A 178 -9.66 1.74 7.02
C GLY A 178 -8.16 1.75 7.30
N ILE A 179 -7.83 1.43 8.55
CA ILE A 179 -6.47 1.37 9.05
C ILE A 179 -6.11 -0.10 9.31
N VAL A 180 -4.93 -0.52 8.92
CA VAL A 180 -4.35 -1.81 9.31
C VAL A 180 -3.36 -1.55 10.44
N ALA A 181 -3.65 -2.09 11.61
CA ALA A 181 -2.71 -2.07 12.73
C ALA A 181 -1.60 -3.10 12.43
N ASN A 182 -0.39 -2.61 12.20
CA ASN A 182 0.75 -3.47 11.91
C ASN A 182 1.70 -3.60 13.10
N ARG A 183 2.44 -4.69 13.15
CA ARG A 183 3.37 -5.02 14.24
C ARG A 183 2.70 -5.01 15.61
N VAL A 184 1.50 -5.57 15.69
CA VAL A 184 0.77 -5.65 16.96
C VAL A 184 1.48 -6.64 17.88
N ASP A 185 1.94 -6.15 19.02
CA ASP A 185 2.54 -6.96 20.06
C ASP A 185 1.47 -7.37 21.09
N TYR A 186 1.11 -8.63 21.06
CA TYR A 186 0.14 -9.20 21.99
C TYR A 186 0.77 -9.60 23.35
N THR A 187 2.10 -9.62 23.46
CA THR A 187 2.82 -10.12 24.63
C THR A 187 3.01 -9.08 25.72
N THR A 188 3.15 -7.80 25.35
CA THR A 188 3.42 -6.69 26.28
C THR A 188 2.16 -5.97 26.77
N GLY A 189 0.98 -6.45 26.37
CA GLY A 189 -0.28 -5.76 26.69
C GLY A 189 -0.49 -4.42 25.98
N GLY A 190 0.43 -4.07 25.06
CA GLY A 190 0.40 -2.80 24.31
C GLY A 190 -0.76 -2.68 23.32
N GLY A 191 -1.29 -3.80 22.88
CA GLY A 191 -2.50 -3.86 22.05
C GLY A 191 -2.55 -2.85 20.91
N THR A 192 -3.75 -2.37 20.61
CA THR A 192 -4.04 -1.36 19.57
C THR A 192 -4.80 -0.16 20.08
N ASN A 193 -4.83 0.06 21.41
CA ASN A 193 -5.73 1.01 22.05
C ASN A 193 -5.69 2.44 21.48
N MET A 194 -4.50 2.95 21.18
CA MET A 194 -4.36 4.29 20.58
C MET A 194 -4.84 4.31 19.14
N LEU A 195 -4.58 3.25 18.37
CA LEU A 195 -5.06 3.14 17.00
C LEU A 195 -6.58 2.92 16.95
N ASP A 196 -7.17 2.16 17.87
CA ASP A 196 -8.62 1.99 17.96
C ASP A 196 -9.30 3.34 18.23
N GLN A 197 -8.80 4.12 19.22
CA GLN A 197 -9.30 5.46 19.51
C GLN A 197 -9.10 6.43 18.33
N PHE A 198 -7.94 6.38 17.67
CA PHE A 198 -7.67 7.21 16.51
C PHE A 198 -8.64 6.88 15.36
N ALA A 199 -8.83 5.60 15.05
CA ALA A 199 -9.73 5.17 14.00
C ALA A 199 -11.18 5.63 14.25
N GLU A 200 -11.67 5.51 15.48
CA GLU A 200 -12.99 6.00 15.87
C GLU A 200 -13.10 7.53 15.68
N LYS A 201 -12.12 8.28 16.17
CA LYS A 201 -12.12 9.75 16.07
C LYS A 201 -12.11 10.28 14.63
N VAL A 202 -11.37 9.64 13.73
CA VAL A 202 -11.31 10.04 12.31
C VAL A 202 -12.47 9.44 11.48
N GLY A 203 -13.40 8.72 12.10
CA GLY A 203 -14.58 8.15 11.46
C GLY A 203 -14.28 6.93 10.58
N THR A 204 -13.31 6.11 10.97
CA THR A 204 -12.95 4.87 10.28
C THR A 204 -12.83 3.70 11.26
N ARG A 205 -12.25 2.59 10.84
CA ARG A 205 -12.06 1.38 11.63
C ARG A 205 -10.69 0.76 11.41
N LEU A 206 -10.30 -0.15 12.30
CA LEU A 206 -9.24 -1.11 12.00
C LEU A 206 -9.79 -2.21 11.09
N LEU A 207 -9.16 -2.39 9.93
CA LEU A 207 -9.50 -3.46 8.98
C LEU A 207 -8.98 -4.81 9.48
N ALA A 208 -7.76 -4.80 10.01
CA ALA A 208 -7.08 -5.99 10.51
C ALA A 208 -5.95 -5.62 11.47
N LYS A 209 -5.48 -6.61 12.23
CA LYS A 209 -4.38 -6.49 13.20
C LYS A 209 -3.28 -7.49 12.84
N VAL A 210 -2.24 -7.01 12.15
CA VAL A 210 -1.09 -7.84 11.74
C VAL A 210 -0.12 -7.98 12.91
N PRO A 211 0.18 -9.20 13.36
CA PRO A 211 1.05 -9.40 14.52
C PRO A 211 2.50 -9.02 14.24
N TYR A 212 3.23 -8.62 15.27
CA TYR A 212 4.68 -8.60 15.24
C TYR A 212 5.18 -10.05 15.35
N HIS A 213 5.57 -10.63 14.22
CA HIS A 213 5.97 -12.03 14.17
C HIS A 213 7.22 -12.24 13.33
N GLU A 214 8.14 -13.06 13.84
CA GLU A 214 9.44 -13.35 13.20
C GLU A 214 9.27 -13.98 11.81
N LEU A 215 8.25 -14.79 11.60
CA LEU A 215 7.98 -15.42 10.30
C LEU A 215 7.66 -14.38 9.22
N ILE A 216 6.92 -13.31 9.54
CA ILE A 216 6.66 -12.21 8.62
C ILE A 216 7.97 -11.50 8.24
N ARG A 217 8.86 -11.30 9.20
CA ARG A 217 10.19 -10.74 8.93
C ARG A 217 11.02 -11.67 8.04
N LYS A 218 11.04 -12.98 8.34
CA LYS A 218 11.75 -13.99 7.54
C LYS A 218 11.23 -14.09 6.11
N SER A 219 9.92 -14.01 5.89
CA SER A 219 9.34 -14.03 4.53
C SER A 219 9.91 -12.90 3.68
N ARG A 220 10.01 -11.69 4.23
CA ARG A 220 10.58 -10.54 3.53
C ARG A 220 12.05 -10.75 3.16
N PHE A 221 12.87 -11.30 4.07
CA PHE A 221 14.28 -11.63 3.79
C PHE A 221 14.41 -12.71 2.72
N ALA A 222 13.49 -13.67 2.70
CA ALA A 222 13.47 -14.74 1.71
C ALA A 222 12.95 -14.29 0.32
N GLY A 223 12.55 -13.02 0.15
CA GLY A 223 11.91 -12.55 -1.08
C GLY A 223 10.58 -13.27 -1.36
N LYS A 224 9.80 -13.57 -0.32
CA LYS A 224 8.55 -14.33 -0.39
C LYS A 224 7.41 -13.60 0.32
N THR A 225 6.21 -13.75 -0.20
CA THR A 225 5.01 -13.45 0.57
C THR A 225 4.82 -14.48 1.68
N MET A 226 4.04 -14.16 2.70
CA MET A 226 3.68 -15.13 3.75
C MET A 226 2.97 -16.36 3.17
N PHE A 227 2.21 -16.19 2.11
CA PHE A 227 1.50 -17.29 1.43
C PHE A 227 2.46 -18.28 0.76
N ALA A 228 3.64 -17.83 0.34
CA ALA A 228 4.68 -18.65 -0.28
C ALA A 228 5.66 -19.30 0.71
N MET A 229 5.49 -19.09 2.02
CA MET A 229 6.28 -19.75 3.06
C MET A 229 5.75 -21.16 3.31
N ASP A 230 6.58 -22.00 3.95
CA ASP A 230 6.21 -23.37 4.34
C ASP A 230 5.02 -23.38 5.31
N ASP A 231 4.19 -24.41 5.22
CA ASP A 231 2.98 -24.53 6.04
C ASP A 231 3.33 -24.89 7.48
N THR A 232 3.00 -23.99 8.39
CA THR A 232 3.13 -24.16 9.84
C THR A 232 1.90 -23.55 10.54
N PRO A 233 1.61 -23.96 11.79
CA PRO A 233 0.53 -23.33 12.57
C PRO A 233 0.68 -21.80 12.67
N GLU A 234 1.91 -21.34 12.91
CA GLU A 234 2.22 -19.90 13.04
C GLU A 234 1.99 -19.15 11.72
N LYS A 235 2.26 -19.79 10.57
CA LYS A 235 1.91 -19.21 9.27
C LYS A 235 0.42 -18.99 9.16
N ALA A 236 -0.39 -19.98 9.53
CA ALA A 236 -1.84 -19.88 9.44
C ALA A 236 -2.36 -18.68 10.24
N GLU A 237 -1.86 -18.46 11.45
CA GLU A 237 -2.21 -17.29 12.27
C GLU A 237 -1.77 -15.97 11.61
N CYS A 238 -0.57 -15.91 11.05
CA CYS A 238 -0.07 -14.73 10.36
C CYS A 238 -0.85 -14.39 9.08
N LEU A 239 -1.53 -15.36 8.45
CA LEU A 239 -2.32 -15.15 7.24
C LEU A 239 -3.70 -14.57 7.50
N VAL A 240 -4.27 -14.76 8.70
CA VAL A 240 -5.63 -14.31 9.03
C VAL A 240 -5.87 -12.84 8.69
N PRO A 241 -5.05 -11.88 9.14
CA PRO A 241 -5.31 -10.46 8.89
C PRO A 241 -5.27 -10.10 7.39
N TYR A 242 -4.44 -10.75 6.60
CA TYR A 242 -4.38 -10.47 5.16
C TYR A 242 -5.60 -11.02 4.43
N ASN A 243 -6.11 -12.18 4.86
CA ASN A 243 -7.35 -12.74 4.34
C ASN A 243 -8.55 -11.86 4.71
N GLU A 244 -8.63 -11.36 5.96
CA GLU A 244 -9.67 -10.42 6.40
C GLU A 244 -9.70 -9.16 5.54
N ILE A 245 -8.53 -8.58 5.23
CA ILE A 245 -8.42 -7.41 4.34
C ILE A 245 -8.92 -7.77 2.94
N ALA A 246 -8.47 -8.90 2.37
CA ALA A 246 -8.88 -9.33 1.04
C ALA A 246 -10.39 -9.58 0.98
N ASP A 247 -10.96 -10.28 1.97
CA ASP A 247 -12.40 -10.55 2.06
C ASP A 247 -13.23 -9.25 2.14
N PHE A 248 -12.71 -8.25 2.86
CA PHE A 248 -13.34 -6.93 2.90
C PHE A 248 -13.31 -6.24 1.53
N LEU A 249 -12.18 -6.29 0.82
CA LEU A 249 -11.96 -5.58 -0.44
C LEU A 249 -12.76 -6.17 -1.62
N ILE A 250 -13.01 -7.47 -1.62
CA ILE A 250 -13.79 -8.14 -2.68
C ILE A 250 -15.32 -8.05 -2.48
N GLN A 251 -15.79 -7.43 -1.40
CA GLN A 251 -17.22 -7.17 -1.21
C GLN A 251 -17.72 -6.23 -2.29
N GLU A 252 -18.97 -6.40 -2.69
CA GLU A 252 -19.59 -5.59 -3.75
C GLU A 252 -19.60 -4.09 -3.45
N ASN A 253 -19.72 -3.71 -2.17
CA ASN A 253 -19.64 -2.31 -1.71
C ASN A 253 -18.93 -2.24 -0.35
N PRO A 254 -17.61 -2.25 -0.31
CA PRO A 254 -16.90 -2.15 0.95
C PRO A 254 -17.18 -0.81 1.64
N VAL A 255 -17.49 -0.88 2.92
CA VAL A 255 -17.84 0.32 3.70
C VAL A 255 -16.60 1.19 3.90
N ALA A 256 -16.55 2.31 3.21
CA ALA A 256 -15.49 3.29 3.29
C ALA A 256 -16.05 4.71 3.42
N ALA A 257 -15.30 5.60 4.07
CA ALA A 257 -15.73 6.97 4.33
C ALA A 257 -14.63 7.98 4.00
N VAL A 258 -15.02 9.23 3.85
CA VAL A 258 -14.05 10.34 3.86
C VAL A 258 -13.66 10.57 5.33
N PRO A 259 -12.37 10.43 5.69
CA PRO A 259 -11.96 10.58 7.09
C PRO A 259 -12.08 12.04 7.53
N VAL A 260 -12.32 12.23 8.83
CA VAL A 260 -12.33 13.55 9.47
C VAL A 260 -11.04 13.68 10.31
N PRO A 261 -9.99 14.33 9.80
CA PRO A 261 -8.73 14.47 10.54
C PRO A 261 -8.94 15.22 11.83
N ILE A 262 -8.18 14.86 12.87
CA ILE A 262 -8.21 15.54 14.16
C ILE A 262 -7.10 16.60 14.26
N GLY A 263 -7.28 17.61 15.12
CA GLY A 263 -6.31 18.67 15.30
C GLY A 263 -5.02 18.17 15.97
N ASP A 264 -3.88 18.79 15.66
CA ASP A 264 -2.57 18.38 16.18
C ASP A 264 -2.56 18.33 17.73
N ARG A 265 -3.14 19.34 18.41
CA ARG A 265 -3.23 19.35 19.88
C ARG A 265 -4.03 18.18 20.43
N GLU A 266 -5.08 17.77 19.72
CA GLU A 266 -5.91 16.64 20.11
C GLU A 266 -5.16 15.31 19.96
N ILE A 267 -4.33 15.16 18.92
CA ILE A 267 -3.45 14.00 18.78
C ILE A 267 -2.46 13.93 19.93
N PHE A 268 -1.80 15.05 20.25
CA PHE A 268 -0.87 15.11 21.37
C PHE A 268 -1.54 14.73 22.70
N ALA A 269 -2.75 15.23 22.95
CA ALA A 269 -3.51 14.86 24.14
C ALA A 269 -3.90 13.38 24.16
N MET A 270 -4.30 12.83 23.02
CA MET A 270 -4.73 11.43 22.90
C MET A 270 -3.57 10.45 23.14
N VAL A 271 -2.38 10.73 22.57
CA VAL A 271 -1.25 9.79 22.56
C VAL A 271 -0.30 10.01 23.73
N GLY A 272 -0.12 11.24 24.17
CA GLY A 272 0.90 11.61 25.16
C GLY A 272 0.38 11.91 26.56
N GLY A 273 -0.94 11.99 26.77
CA GLY A 273 -1.49 12.42 28.06
C GLY A 273 -1.08 13.84 28.48
N TRP A 274 -0.57 14.65 27.57
CA TRP A 274 -0.16 16.02 27.82
C TRP A 274 -1.39 16.94 27.77
N GLN A 275 -1.63 17.60 28.87
CA GLN A 275 -2.63 18.67 29.00
C GLN A 275 -2.07 20.00 28.51
#